data_d707a3c61f39bd79aa80df7804492ade
#
_entry.id   d707a3c61f39bd79aa80df7804492ade
#
_cell.length_a   1.000
_cell.length_b   1.000
_cell.length_c   1.000
_cell.angle_alpha   90.00
_cell.angle_beta   90.00
_cell.angle_gamma   90.00
#
_symmetry.space_group_name_H-M   'P 1'
#
loop_
_entity.id
_entity.type
_entity.pdbx_description
1 polymer ?
#
loop_
_entity_poly.entity_id
_entity_poly.type
_entity_poly.pdbx_seq_one_letter_code
_entity_poly.pdbx_strand_id
1 'polypeptide(L)'
;MSKEILNTNGEKLGEIKLNAEVFGVEPNLHVMHLALRRQLNNARQGSACAKTRAEVSGGGKKPWKQKGTGRARAGSLRSPLFVGGGVVFGPKPRSFEINMPQKARKLALKSALSAREEQIVVVKDFSAITEPKTKLMAGIIKSLELSGKILVIADTMAEENKNLSLAAGNIPSVKLLLPSNLNVKDLLEADFVVMTEKAVNVITERLQ
;
A
#
# COMPACT_ATOMS: atom_id res chain seq x y z
N MET A 1 0.28 -20.97 18.81
CA MET A 1 1.28 -21.03 17.73
C MET A 1 2.59 -20.54 18.28
N SER A 2 3.68 -21.30 18.13
CA SER A 2 5.04 -20.88 18.49
C SER A 2 5.85 -20.63 17.22
N LYS A 3 6.67 -19.59 17.22
CA LYS A 3 7.64 -19.30 16.16
C LYS A 3 9.02 -19.15 16.78
N GLU A 4 10.02 -19.57 16.04
CA GLU A 4 11.40 -19.44 16.44
C GLU A 4 11.86 -17.99 16.33
N ILE A 5 12.59 -17.49 17.33
CA ILE A 5 13.26 -16.21 17.26
C ILE A 5 14.66 -16.46 16.72
N LEU A 6 14.97 -15.82 15.59
CA LEU A 6 16.27 -15.92 14.95
C LEU A 6 17.15 -14.72 15.29
N ASN A 7 18.45 -14.92 15.23
CA ASN A 7 19.42 -13.81 15.16
C ASN A 7 19.58 -13.35 13.70
N THR A 8 20.23 -12.24 13.47
CA THR A 8 20.60 -11.72 12.14
C THR A 8 21.47 -12.69 11.32
N ASN A 9 22.11 -13.66 11.97
CA ASN A 9 22.89 -14.72 11.32
C ASN A 9 22.09 -15.99 10.98
N GLY A 10 20.78 -16.04 11.33
CA GLY A 10 19.94 -17.22 11.13
C GLY A 10 19.97 -18.24 12.28
N GLU A 11 20.69 -17.95 13.36
CA GLU A 11 20.76 -18.85 14.52
C GLU A 11 19.51 -18.70 15.41
N LYS A 12 19.01 -19.82 15.94
CA LYS A 12 17.87 -19.86 16.85
C LYS A 12 18.27 -19.38 18.25
N LEU A 13 17.60 -18.36 18.75
CA LEU A 13 17.81 -17.80 20.09
C LEU A 13 16.77 -18.26 21.10
N GLY A 14 15.54 -18.53 20.65
CA GLY A 14 14.41 -18.86 21.50
C GLY A 14 13.12 -19.05 20.73
N GLU A 15 12.01 -19.09 21.44
CA GLU A 15 10.67 -19.17 20.83
C GLU A 15 9.77 -18.07 21.38
N ILE A 16 8.92 -17.52 20.50
CA ILE A 16 7.85 -16.59 20.86
C ILE A 16 6.49 -17.25 20.62
N LYS A 17 5.58 -17.08 21.59
CA LYS A 17 4.19 -17.48 21.40
C LYS A 17 3.40 -16.37 20.73
N LEU A 18 2.95 -16.62 19.49
CA LEU A 18 2.05 -15.72 18.79
C LEU A 18 0.64 -15.83 19.35
N ASN A 19 -0.04 -14.69 19.55
CA ASN A 19 -1.41 -14.66 20.04
C ASN A 19 -2.36 -15.24 18.97
N ALA A 20 -3.08 -16.32 19.30
CA ALA A 20 -4.02 -16.99 18.40
C ALA A 20 -5.18 -16.07 17.96
N GLU A 21 -5.58 -15.10 18.77
CA GLU A 21 -6.63 -14.13 18.41
C GLU A 21 -6.21 -13.15 17.32
N VAL A 22 -4.91 -13.04 17.03
CA VAL A 22 -4.36 -12.12 16.01
C VAL A 22 -3.80 -12.89 14.81
N PHE A 23 -3.05 -13.97 15.07
CA PHE A 23 -2.33 -14.73 14.04
C PHE A 23 -3.00 -16.06 13.68
N GLY A 24 -4.00 -16.50 14.44
CA GLY A 24 -4.70 -17.79 14.25
C GLY A 24 -6.15 -17.65 13.81
N VAL A 25 -6.56 -16.50 13.32
CA VAL A 25 -7.94 -16.26 12.85
C VAL A 25 -8.12 -16.89 11.47
N GLU A 26 -9.27 -17.53 11.22
CA GLU A 26 -9.60 -18.01 9.88
C GLU A 26 -9.62 -16.85 8.88
N PRO A 27 -8.83 -16.93 7.78
CA PRO A 27 -8.69 -15.82 6.84
C PRO A 27 -9.99 -15.52 6.08
N ASN A 28 -10.53 -14.31 6.26
CA ASN A 28 -11.71 -13.84 5.51
C ASN A 28 -11.29 -13.07 4.25
N LEU A 29 -11.26 -13.75 3.11
CA LEU A 29 -10.83 -13.22 1.82
C LEU A 29 -11.67 -12.01 1.37
N HIS A 30 -12.99 -12.01 1.65
CA HIS A 30 -13.85 -10.90 1.26
C HIS A 30 -13.47 -9.60 1.99
N VAL A 31 -13.25 -9.66 3.30
CA VAL A 31 -12.90 -8.50 4.10
C VAL A 31 -11.48 -8.00 3.75
N MET A 32 -10.54 -8.92 3.47
CA MET A 32 -9.21 -8.57 2.98
C MET A 32 -9.26 -7.85 1.63
N HIS A 33 -10.06 -8.34 0.68
CA HIS A 33 -10.26 -7.70 -0.62
C HIS A 33 -10.88 -6.29 -0.48
N LEU A 34 -11.89 -6.11 0.38
CA LEU A 34 -12.49 -4.80 0.65
C LEU A 34 -11.46 -3.82 1.24
N ALA A 35 -10.61 -4.27 2.17
CA ALA A 35 -9.56 -3.44 2.75
C ALA A 35 -8.50 -3.05 1.72
N LEU A 36 -8.06 -3.99 0.88
CA LEU A 36 -7.13 -3.73 -0.23
C LEU A 36 -7.73 -2.73 -1.22
N ARG A 37 -8.96 -2.94 -1.67
CA ARG A 37 -9.68 -2.03 -2.58
C ARG A 37 -9.81 -0.63 -1.99
N ARG A 38 -10.15 -0.53 -0.68
CA ARG A 38 -10.18 0.74 0.04
C ARG A 38 -8.82 1.44 -0.01
N GLN A 39 -7.74 0.74 0.33
CA GLN A 39 -6.39 1.31 0.37
C GLN A 39 -5.94 1.82 -1.00
N LEU A 40 -6.18 1.04 -2.07
CA LEU A 40 -5.84 1.42 -3.44
C LEU A 40 -6.66 2.61 -3.93
N ASN A 41 -7.97 2.65 -3.66
CA ASN A 41 -8.81 3.77 -4.08
C ASN A 41 -8.50 5.06 -3.32
N ASN A 42 -8.25 4.96 -2.00
CA ASN A 42 -7.95 6.14 -1.19
C ASN A 42 -6.58 6.76 -1.51
N ALA A 43 -5.69 6.02 -2.16
CA ALA A 43 -4.42 6.54 -2.68
C ALA A 43 -4.56 7.36 -3.97
N ARG A 44 -5.75 7.30 -4.65
CA ARG A 44 -5.98 8.02 -5.90
C ARG A 44 -6.34 9.48 -5.61
N GLN A 45 -5.60 10.40 -6.21
CA GLN A 45 -5.83 11.85 -6.05
C GLN A 45 -7.13 12.33 -6.75
N GLY A 46 -7.51 11.73 -7.86
CA GLY A 46 -8.74 12.06 -8.58
C GLY A 46 -8.77 13.43 -9.27
N SER A 47 -7.62 13.96 -9.67
CA SER A 47 -7.49 15.32 -10.26
C SER A 47 -7.76 15.37 -11.76
N ALA A 48 -8.04 14.26 -12.44
CA ALA A 48 -8.30 14.24 -13.87
C ALA A 48 -9.53 15.11 -14.22
N CYS A 49 -9.36 16.05 -15.16
CA CYS A 49 -10.41 16.96 -15.58
C CYS A 49 -10.39 17.15 -17.11
N ALA A 50 -11.55 17.06 -17.73
CA ALA A 50 -11.76 17.45 -19.10
C ALA A 50 -12.77 18.63 -19.15
N LYS A 51 -12.51 19.58 -20.04
CA LYS A 51 -13.39 20.76 -20.22
C LYS A 51 -14.62 20.38 -21.04
N THR A 52 -15.80 20.70 -20.52
CA THR A 52 -17.06 20.64 -21.25
C THR A 52 -17.15 21.81 -22.25
N ARG A 53 -18.12 21.76 -23.14
CA ARG A 53 -18.33 22.83 -24.12
C ARG A 53 -18.56 24.20 -23.49
N ALA A 54 -19.03 24.28 -22.26
CA ALA A 54 -19.24 25.53 -21.50
C ALA A 54 -17.92 26.09 -20.95
N GLU A 55 -16.97 25.21 -20.61
CA GLU A 55 -15.68 25.54 -19.98
C GLU A 55 -14.55 25.82 -21.00
N VAL A 56 -14.71 25.36 -22.26
CA VAL A 56 -13.71 25.64 -23.31
C VAL A 56 -13.75 27.12 -23.66
N SER A 57 -12.59 27.76 -23.78
CA SER A 57 -12.48 29.17 -24.24
C SER A 57 -12.88 29.33 -25.68
N GLY A 58 -13.41 30.48 -26.05
CA GLY A 58 -13.86 30.83 -27.40
C GLY A 58 -15.36 30.61 -27.66
N GLY A 59 -15.84 30.68 -28.84
CA GLY A 59 -17.27 30.58 -29.24
C GLY A 59 -18.06 31.87 -28.96
N GLY A 60 -19.33 31.75 -28.56
CA GLY A 60 -20.25 32.89 -28.33
C GLY A 60 -21.02 33.30 -29.56
N LYS A 61 -20.36 33.44 -30.73
CA LYS A 61 -21.01 33.73 -31.99
C LYS A 61 -21.42 32.44 -32.70
N LYS A 62 -22.66 32.45 -33.28
CA LYS A 62 -23.13 31.32 -34.11
C LYS A 62 -22.25 31.22 -35.35
N PRO A 63 -21.69 30.04 -35.72
CA PRO A 63 -20.74 29.88 -36.83
C PRO A 63 -21.29 30.31 -38.18
N TRP A 64 -22.55 30.02 -38.48
CA TRP A 64 -23.27 30.38 -39.71
C TRP A 64 -24.77 30.49 -39.49
N LYS A 65 -25.48 31.02 -40.50
CA LYS A 65 -26.94 31.17 -40.49
C LYS A 65 -27.64 29.81 -40.33
N GLN A 66 -28.85 29.82 -39.79
CA GLN A 66 -29.65 28.62 -39.52
C GLN A 66 -30.04 27.86 -40.78
N LYS A 67 -30.25 28.56 -41.89
CA LYS A 67 -30.66 28.02 -43.21
C LYS A 67 -29.87 28.71 -44.30
N GLY A 68 -29.86 28.14 -45.56
CA GLY A 68 -29.25 28.76 -46.74
C GLY A 68 -27.75 28.62 -46.87
N THR A 69 -27.05 27.73 -46.08
CA THR A 69 -25.59 27.55 -46.20
C THR A 69 -25.19 26.18 -46.76
N GLY A 70 -26.13 25.27 -47.01
CA GLY A 70 -25.82 23.89 -47.43
C GLY A 70 -25.08 23.04 -46.39
N ARG A 71 -24.78 23.59 -45.20
CA ARG A 71 -24.03 22.90 -44.12
C ARG A 71 -24.96 22.44 -43.04
N ALA A 72 -24.50 21.45 -42.28
CA ALA A 72 -25.22 21.02 -41.05
C ALA A 72 -25.38 22.19 -40.09
N ARG A 73 -26.50 22.22 -39.37
CA ARG A 73 -26.79 23.31 -38.39
C ARG A 73 -25.80 23.22 -37.22
N ALA A 74 -25.16 24.34 -36.89
CA ALA A 74 -24.27 24.44 -35.76
C ALA A 74 -24.57 25.67 -34.89
N GLY A 75 -24.64 25.51 -33.58
CA GLY A 75 -24.86 26.57 -32.63
C GLY A 75 -23.58 27.15 -32.02
N SER A 76 -22.53 26.38 -31.98
CA SER A 76 -21.25 26.80 -31.37
C SER A 76 -20.10 25.99 -31.93
N LEU A 77 -18.95 26.63 -32.14
CA LEU A 77 -17.69 25.96 -32.48
C LEU A 77 -17.12 25.13 -31.35
N ARG A 78 -17.59 25.34 -30.12
CA ARG A 78 -17.19 24.56 -28.92
C ARG A 78 -17.92 23.21 -28.81
N SER A 79 -18.84 22.90 -29.74
CA SER A 79 -19.53 21.62 -29.74
C SER A 79 -18.52 20.48 -29.85
N PRO A 80 -18.73 19.32 -29.18
CA PRO A 80 -17.83 18.16 -29.24
C PRO A 80 -17.67 17.58 -30.66
N LEU A 81 -18.52 17.98 -31.60
CA LEU A 81 -18.41 17.62 -33.04
C LEU A 81 -17.28 18.36 -33.77
N PHE A 82 -16.77 19.44 -33.21
CA PHE A 82 -15.71 20.24 -33.80
C PHE A 82 -14.36 19.95 -33.17
N VAL A 83 -13.30 20.04 -33.96
CA VAL A 83 -11.92 19.92 -33.47
C VAL A 83 -11.67 21.08 -32.48
N GLY A 84 -11.15 20.76 -31.30
CA GLY A 84 -10.97 21.72 -30.21
C GLY A 84 -12.24 22.04 -29.42
N GLY A 85 -13.37 21.38 -29.71
CA GLY A 85 -14.60 21.46 -28.91
C GLY A 85 -14.50 20.78 -27.55
N GLY A 86 -15.52 20.97 -26.71
CA GLY A 86 -15.59 20.37 -25.38
C GLY A 86 -15.81 18.87 -25.41
N VAL A 87 -15.39 18.18 -24.37
CA VAL A 87 -15.60 16.74 -24.20
C VAL A 87 -16.96 16.50 -23.54
N VAL A 88 -17.74 15.55 -24.08
CA VAL A 88 -18.99 15.09 -23.50
C VAL A 88 -18.68 13.98 -22.48
N PHE A 89 -19.20 14.09 -21.26
CA PHE A 89 -18.98 13.10 -20.19
C PHE A 89 -17.50 12.81 -19.90
N GLY A 90 -16.63 13.80 -20.07
CA GLY A 90 -15.23 13.68 -19.70
C GLY A 90 -15.01 13.53 -18.19
N PRO A 91 -13.83 13.12 -17.75
CA PRO A 91 -13.50 13.01 -16.34
C PRO A 91 -13.65 14.37 -15.66
N LYS A 92 -14.16 14.34 -14.43
CA LYS A 92 -14.21 15.50 -13.53
C LYS A 92 -13.50 15.14 -12.23
N PRO A 93 -12.86 16.10 -11.55
CA PRO A 93 -12.26 15.86 -10.25
C PRO A 93 -13.28 15.27 -9.29
N ARG A 94 -12.91 14.15 -8.66
CA ARG A 94 -13.79 13.48 -7.70
C ARG A 94 -12.98 12.77 -6.63
N SER A 95 -13.56 12.58 -5.46
CA SER A 95 -13.01 11.71 -4.44
C SER A 95 -13.25 10.24 -4.80
N PHE A 96 -12.24 9.41 -4.55
CA PHE A 96 -12.32 7.95 -4.63
C PHE A 96 -12.34 7.30 -3.25
N GLU A 97 -12.55 8.10 -2.20
CA GLU A 97 -12.53 7.64 -0.84
C GLU A 97 -13.62 6.58 -0.58
N ILE A 98 -13.19 5.47 0.01
CA ILE A 98 -14.06 4.39 0.49
C ILE A 98 -13.91 4.30 1.99
N ASN A 99 -15.01 4.44 2.72
CA ASN A 99 -15.05 4.25 4.16
C ASN A 99 -15.23 2.77 4.51
N MET A 100 -14.59 2.34 5.61
CA MET A 100 -14.69 0.98 6.14
C MET A 100 -14.71 1.03 7.68
N PRO A 101 -15.64 0.33 8.34
CA PRO A 101 -15.72 0.30 9.79
C PRO A 101 -14.41 -0.18 10.43
N GLN A 102 -14.06 0.37 11.60
CA GLN A 102 -12.81 0.07 12.28
C GLN A 102 -12.66 -1.41 12.63
N LYS A 103 -13.73 -2.07 13.10
CA LYS A 103 -13.76 -3.51 13.39
C LYS A 103 -13.42 -4.35 12.16
N ALA A 104 -14.00 -3.99 11.00
CA ALA A 104 -13.71 -4.68 9.75
C ALA A 104 -12.26 -4.47 9.27
N ARG A 105 -11.67 -3.29 9.50
CA ARG A 105 -10.24 -3.03 9.22
C ARG A 105 -9.33 -3.87 10.10
N LYS A 106 -9.62 -3.98 11.42
CA LYS A 106 -8.88 -4.87 12.32
C LYS A 106 -8.99 -6.32 11.88
N LEU A 107 -10.20 -6.80 11.54
CA LEU A 107 -10.41 -8.16 11.05
C LEU A 107 -9.64 -8.45 9.76
N ALA A 108 -9.61 -7.50 8.82
CA ALA A 108 -8.83 -7.64 7.57
C ALA A 108 -7.32 -7.81 7.85
N LEU A 109 -6.77 -7.05 8.79
CA LEU A 109 -5.35 -7.17 9.18
C LEU A 109 -5.08 -8.50 9.89
N LYS A 110 -5.92 -8.93 10.82
CA LYS A 110 -5.82 -10.25 11.48
C LYS A 110 -5.85 -11.37 10.45
N SER A 111 -6.82 -11.34 9.52
CA SER A 111 -6.94 -12.31 8.43
C SER A 111 -5.70 -12.34 7.52
N ALA A 112 -5.13 -11.17 7.19
CA ALA A 112 -3.93 -11.10 6.36
C ALA A 112 -2.69 -11.65 7.08
N LEU A 113 -2.53 -11.39 8.38
CA LEU A 113 -1.45 -11.94 9.21
C LEU A 113 -1.56 -13.46 9.34
N SER A 114 -2.77 -13.97 9.60
CA SER A 114 -3.03 -15.41 9.68
C SER A 114 -2.77 -16.13 8.35
N ALA A 115 -3.17 -15.53 7.22
CA ALA A 115 -2.92 -16.09 5.89
C ALA A 115 -1.42 -16.16 5.54
N ARG A 116 -0.59 -15.33 6.18
CA ARG A 116 0.88 -15.27 5.97
C ARG A 116 1.67 -15.88 7.14
N GLU A 117 1.01 -16.59 8.03
CA GLU A 117 1.66 -17.14 9.24
C GLU A 117 2.92 -17.95 8.93
N GLU A 118 2.86 -18.83 7.94
CA GLU A 118 3.99 -19.68 7.55
C GLU A 118 5.21 -18.88 7.09
N GLN A 119 4.97 -17.74 6.41
CA GLN A 119 6.00 -16.86 5.87
C GLN A 119 6.51 -15.82 6.88
N ILE A 120 5.98 -15.80 8.12
CA ILE A 120 6.46 -14.91 9.18
C ILE A 120 7.76 -15.47 9.77
N VAL A 121 8.81 -14.66 9.73
CA VAL A 121 10.09 -14.86 10.38
C VAL A 121 10.26 -13.84 11.49
N VAL A 122 10.52 -14.30 12.71
CA VAL A 122 10.73 -13.41 13.85
C VAL A 122 12.22 -13.28 14.12
N VAL A 123 12.71 -12.03 14.14
CA VAL A 123 14.11 -11.71 14.45
C VAL A 123 14.14 -10.94 15.77
N LYS A 124 15.12 -11.18 16.60
CA LYS A 124 15.25 -10.49 17.89
C LYS A 124 15.33 -8.97 17.71
N ASP A 125 16.32 -8.51 16.96
CA ASP A 125 16.57 -7.11 16.64
C ASP A 125 17.46 -6.97 15.40
N PHE A 126 17.72 -5.72 14.97
CA PHE A 126 18.64 -5.39 13.90
C PHE A 126 19.85 -4.59 14.39
N SER A 127 20.25 -4.75 15.66
CA SER A 127 21.39 -4.05 16.28
C SER A 127 22.72 -4.34 15.58
N ALA A 128 22.82 -5.44 14.83
CA ALA A 128 23.99 -5.75 14.01
C ALA A 128 24.25 -4.74 12.87
N ILE A 129 23.24 -3.90 12.53
CA ILE A 129 23.39 -2.85 11.51
C ILE A 129 23.92 -1.58 12.16
N THR A 130 25.20 -1.54 12.46
CA THR A 130 25.89 -0.38 13.08
C THR A 130 26.07 0.78 12.09
N GLU A 131 26.22 0.47 10.79
CA GLU A 131 26.42 1.44 9.72
C GLU A 131 25.29 1.36 8.67
N PRO A 132 24.90 2.48 8.03
CA PRO A 132 23.84 2.51 7.02
C PRO A 132 24.32 1.94 5.67
N LYS A 133 24.81 0.70 5.66
CA LYS A 133 25.33 0.02 4.47
C LYS A 133 24.35 -1.05 3.97
N THR A 134 23.94 -0.97 2.70
CA THR A 134 23.08 -1.96 2.04
C THR A 134 23.67 -3.36 2.04
N LYS A 135 25.02 -3.49 2.02
CA LYS A 135 25.72 -4.79 2.08
C LYS A 135 25.39 -5.56 3.35
N LEU A 136 25.24 -4.88 4.50
CA LEU A 136 24.91 -5.53 5.77
C LEU A 136 23.48 -6.09 5.70
N MET A 137 22.51 -5.31 5.22
CA MET A 137 21.14 -5.79 5.05
C MET A 137 21.03 -6.94 4.06
N ALA A 138 21.74 -6.86 2.92
CA ALA A 138 21.79 -7.95 1.95
C ALA A 138 22.45 -9.23 2.53
N GLY A 139 23.44 -9.08 3.42
CA GLY A 139 24.03 -10.18 4.17
C GLY A 139 23.00 -10.87 5.07
N ILE A 140 22.23 -10.12 5.85
CA ILE A 140 21.18 -10.64 6.74
C ILE A 140 20.11 -11.40 5.93
N ILE A 141 19.65 -10.84 4.80
CA ILE A 141 18.67 -11.49 3.93
C ILE A 141 19.16 -12.85 3.44
N LYS A 142 20.45 -12.93 3.06
CA LYS A 142 21.08 -14.20 2.64
C LYS A 142 21.21 -15.18 3.79
N SER A 143 21.58 -14.73 4.99
CA SER A 143 21.71 -15.59 6.17
C SER A 143 20.37 -16.18 6.63
N LEU A 144 19.28 -15.44 6.40
CA LEU A 144 17.90 -15.88 6.67
C LEU A 144 17.28 -16.66 5.51
N GLU A 145 18.03 -16.92 4.42
CA GLU A 145 17.59 -17.64 3.21
C GLU A 145 16.31 -17.09 2.58
N LEU A 146 16.10 -15.77 2.68
CA LEU A 146 14.89 -15.11 2.17
C LEU A 146 15.06 -14.73 0.70
N SER A 147 14.03 -15.03 -0.11
CA SER A 147 14.00 -14.71 -1.53
C SER A 147 12.68 -14.03 -1.91
N GLY A 148 12.69 -13.16 -2.92
CA GLY A 148 11.48 -12.45 -3.36
C GLY A 148 11.26 -11.12 -2.63
N LYS A 149 10.00 -10.71 -2.47
CA LYS A 149 9.62 -9.47 -1.80
C LYS A 149 9.55 -9.68 -0.28
N ILE A 150 10.33 -8.93 0.44
CA ILE A 150 10.47 -9.04 1.89
C ILE A 150 9.89 -7.79 2.55
N LEU A 151 8.93 -7.99 3.45
CA LEU A 151 8.39 -6.94 4.29
C LEU A 151 9.07 -7.00 5.66
N VAL A 152 9.84 -5.98 6.00
CA VAL A 152 10.48 -5.85 7.31
C VAL A 152 9.64 -4.93 8.19
N ILE A 153 9.25 -5.40 9.37
CA ILE A 153 8.46 -4.65 10.34
C ILE A 153 9.30 -4.44 11.59
N ALA A 154 9.78 -3.23 11.76
CA ALA A 154 10.61 -2.85 12.88
C ALA A 154 10.30 -1.41 13.32
N ASP A 155 10.54 -1.10 14.59
CA ASP A 155 10.44 0.27 15.07
C ASP A 155 11.71 1.05 14.65
N THR A 156 11.57 1.81 13.57
CA THR A 156 12.67 2.64 13.01
C THR A 156 12.87 3.95 13.75
N MET A 157 11.96 4.30 14.66
CA MET A 157 12.10 5.49 15.51
C MET A 157 13.03 5.24 16.70
N ALA A 158 13.24 3.98 17.07
CA ALA A 158 14.23 3.61 18.07
C ALA A 158 15.65 3.89 17.53
N GLU A 159 16.52 4.43 18.39
CA GLU A 159 17.91 4.78 18.02
C GLU A 159 18.66 3.58 17.45
N GLU A 160 18.40 2.40 17.97
CA GLU A 160 18.98 1.12 17.56
C GLU A 160 18.71 0.78 16.07
N ASN A 161 17.61 1.29 15.51
CA ASN A 161 17.13 0.94 14.16
C ASN A 161 17.23 2.09 13.15
N LYS A 162 17.81 3.25 13.50
CA LYS A 162 17.95 4.39 12.56
C LYS A 162 18.69 4.01 11.29
N ASN A 163 19.77 3.23 11.41
CA ASN A 163 20.57 2.79 10.28
C ASN A 163 19.86 1.76 9.39
N LEU A 164 18.90 1.02 9.95
CA LEU A 164 18.10 0.01 9.21
C LEU A 164 17.34 0.66 8.05
N SER A 165 16.72 1.83 8.27
CA SER A 165 15.96 2.52 7.24
C SER A 165 16.82 2.90 6.03
N LEU A 166 18.04 3.38 6.28
CA LEU A 166 18.99 3.75 5.22
C LEU A 166 19.59 2.51 4.55
N ALA A 167 19.89 1.46 5.32
CA ALA A 167 20.45 0.21 4.80
C ALA A 167 19.45 -0.57 3.93
N ALA A 168 18.16 -0.57 4.29
CA ALA A 168 17.11 -1.27 3.56
C ALA A 168 16.54 -0.49 2.37
N GLY A 169 16.53 0.86 2.44
CA GLY A 169 15.80 1.72 1.52
C GLY A 169 16.20 1.61 0.05
N ASN A 170 17.45 1.22 -0.25
CA ASN A 170 17.94 1.08 -1.62
C ASN A 170 17.74 -0.33 -2.21
N ILE A 171 17.22 -1.27 -1.44
CA ILE A 171 17.01 -2.65 -1.92
C ILE A 171 15.56 -2.76 -2.42
N PRO A 172 15.31 -2.92 -3.74
CA PRO A 172 13.96 -2.86 -4.30
C PRO A 172 13.06 -4.02 -3.84
N SER A 173 13.65 -5.15 -3.43
CA SER A 173 12.91 -6.29 -2.90
C SER A 173 12.53 -6.16 -1.42
N VAL A 174 13.05 -5.16 -0.71
CA VAL A 174 12.80 -4.95 0.72
C VAL A 174 11.93 -3.74 0.94
N LYS A 175 10.86 -3.92 1.68
CA LYS A 175 10.02 -2.83 2.15
C LYS A 175 10.06 -2.77 3.67
N LEU A 176 10.37 -1.62 4.23
CA LEU A 176 10.41 -1.40 5.66
C LEU A 176 9.15 -0.66 6.12
N LEU A 177 8.51 -1.15 7.17
CA LEU A 177 7.34 -0.53 7.79
C LEU A 177 7.47 -0.46 9.31
N LEU A 178 6.90 0.60 9.87
CA LEU A 178 6.63 0.69 11.31
C LEU A 178 5.48 -0.27 11.69
N PRO A 179 5.49 -0.87 12.88
CA PRO A 179 4.38 -1.70 13.38
C PRO A 179 3.03 -0.97 13.38
N SER A 180 3.05 0.35 13.65
CA SER A 180 1.86 1.22 13.59
C SER A 180 1.30 1.39 12.17
N ASN A 181 2.13 1.33 11.15
CA ASN A 181 1.75 1.56 9.75
C ASN A 181 1.46 0.27 8.97
N LEU A 182 1.46 -0.88 9.67
CA LEU A 182 1.13 -2.16 9.06
C LEU A 182 -0.23 -2.12 8.36
N ASN A 183 -0.25 -2.58 7.12
CA ASN A 183 -1.43 -2.55 6.26
C ASN A 183 -1.58 -3.84 5.45
N VAL A 184 -2.81 -4.08 4.96
CA VAL A 184 -3.17 -5.32 4.24
C VAL A 184 -2.46 -5.42 2.90
N LYS A 185 -2.28 -4.32 2.16
CA LYS A 185 -1.63 -4.33 0.85
C LYS A 185 -0.21 -4.89 0.93
N ASP A 186 0.57 -4.36 1.85
CA ASP A 186 1.99 -4.71 1.96
C ASP A 186 2.18 -6.15 2.48
N LEU A 187 1.28 -6.61 3.37
CA LEU A 187 1.25 -8.02 3.80
C LEU A 187 0.94 -8.98 2.66
N LEU A 188 0.00 -8.62 1.78
CA LEU A 188 -0.37 -9.48 0.64
C LEU A 188 0.68 -9.46 -0.48
N GLU A 189 1.38 -8.35 -0.63
CA GLU A 189 2.42 -8.18 -1.66
C GLU A 189 3.73 -8.89 -1.30
N ALA A 190 4.01 -9.08 0.00
CA ALA A 190 5.24 -9.69 0.49
C ALA A 190 5.21 -11.21 0.37
N ASP A 191 6.33 -11.81 -0.03
CA ASP A 191 6.55 -13.25 0.00
C ASP A 191 6.97 -13.70 1.39
N PHE A 192 7.79 -12.90 2.08
CA PHE A 192 8.21 -13.11 3.48
C PHE A 192 7.97 -11.87 4.32
N VAL A 193 7.61 -12.07 5.57
CA VAL A 193 7.38 -11.01 6.56
C VAL A 193 8.35 -11.19 7.72
N VAL A 194 9.30 -10.28 7.84
CA VAL A 194 10.29 -10.28 8.93
C VAL A 194 9.83 -9.30 9.99
N MET A 195 9.64 -9.76 11.22
CA MET A 195 9.20 -8.93 12.34
C MET A 195 10.21 -8.98 13.47
N THR A 196 10.46 -7.84 14.11
CA THR A 196 11.18 -7.85 15.39
C THR A 196 10.26 -8.34 16.50
N GLU A 197 10.83 -8.93 17.55
CA GLU A 197 10.08 -9.35 18.74
C GLU A 197 9.26 -8.20 19.34
N LYS A 198 9.85 -7.01 19.45
CA LYS A 198 9.15 -5.78 19.89
C LYS A 198 7.95 -5.44 18.98
N ALA A 199 8.11 -5.60 17.65
CA ALA A 199 7.04 -5.32 16.69
C ALA A 199 5.86 -6.27 16.83
N VAL A 200 6.10 -7.56 17.10
CA VAL A 200 5.03 -8.55 17.34
C VAL A 200 4.17 -8.13 18.52
N ASN A 201 4.76 -7.67 19.63
CA ASN A 201 4.04 -7.22 20.80
C ASN A 201 3.17 -5.99 20.51
N VAL A 202 3.74 -4.96 19.85
CA VAL A 202 3.01 -3.74 19.43
C VAL A 202 1.83 -4.05 18.51
N ILE A 203 2.03 -4.96 17.55
CA ILE A 203 0.95 -5.38 16.63
C ILE A 203 -0.16 -6.10 17.39
N THR A 204 0.20 -6.96 18.34
CA THR A 204 -0.76 -7.71 19.13
C THR A 204 -1.63 -6.77 19.99
N GLU A 205 -1.03 -5.82 20.69
CA GLU A 205 -1.75 -4.81 21.48
C GLU A 205 -2.70 -3.95 20.61
N ARG A 206 -2.24 -3.53 19.44
CA ARG A 206 -3.04 -2.72 18.51
C ARG A 206 -4.27 -3.46 17.97
N LEU A 207 -4.17 -4.77 17.77
CA LEU A 207 -5.22 -5.56 17.13
C LEU A 207 -6.16 -6.23 18.13
N GLN A 208 -5.80 -6.36 19.37
CA GLN A 208 -6.72 -6.72 20.42
C GLN A 208 -7.79 -5.62 20.58
#